data_ba573680174ef9ff160bc179ad0f6892
#
_entry.id   ba573680174ef9ff160bc179ad0f6892
#
_cell.length_a   1.000
_cell.length_b   1.000
_cell.length_c   1.000
_cell.angle_alpha   90.00
_cell.angle_beta   90.00
_cell.angle_gamma   90.00
#
_symmetry.space_group_name_H-M   'P 1'
#
loop_
_entity.id
_entity.type
_entity.pdbx_description
1 polymer ?
#
loop_
_entity_poly.entity_id
_entity_poly.type
_entity_poly.pdbx_seq_one_letter_code
_entity_poly.pdbx_strand_id
1 'polypeptide(L)'
;ASCLVGSEMCIRDRYEQNAASQLDLDNAIASYESAVADVVVSEADLTQAEMILGYTTVQSPISGYISERNADIGTLVGPGGKSLLATVVKSDTVRVDFSMTALDYLRSKARNVNLGHKDSTRKWDPYITVTLADGAQYPYRGLVDFADPQVDPQTGTFSVRAEMPNPDHILLPGQFTKVKLLLDVLERAVVVPKKALIIEKGGAYVFVVRRDSIVEKRFVETGPETGNNFIVERGLASYENIVVEGYHKLTHGMKVEPVAPREEEANPEEE
;
A
#
# COMPACT_ATOMS: atom_id res chain seq x y z
N ALA A 1 14.15 -10.36 -55.04
CA ALA A 1 12.89 -11.11 -54.78
C ALA A 1 11.85 -10.86 -55.86
N SER A 2 11.62 -9.64 -56.29
CA SER A 2 10.58 -9.32 -57.30
C SER A 2 10.88 -10.00 -58.66
N CYS A 3 12.14 -10.12 -59.06
CA CYS A 3 12.52 -10.79 -60.31
C CYS A 3 12.36 -12.30 -60.27
N LEU A 4 12.57 -12.93 -59.09
CA LEU A 4 12.43 -14.37 -58.90
C LEU A 4 10.97 -14.80 -58.79
N VAL A 5 10.12 -13.98 -58.18
CA VAL A 5 8.65 -14.21 -58.18
C VAL A 5 8.13 -14.21 -59.62
N GLY A 6 8.60 -13.25 -60.44
CA GLY A 6 8.21 -13.24 -61.85
C GLY A 6 8.69 -14.43 -62.66
N SER A 7 9.89 -14.97 -62.38
CA SER A 7 10.38 -16.16 -63.05
C SER A 7 9.67 -17.45 -62.63
N GLU A 8 9.42 -17.67 -61.33
CA GLU A 8 8.65 -18.79 -60.79
C GLU A 8 7.24 -18.79 -61.38
N MET A 9 6.55 -17.65 -61.32
CA MET A 9 5.22 -17.50 -61.87
C MET A 9 5.14 -17.75 -63.40
N CYS A 10 6.12 -17.26 -64.15
CA CYS A 10 6.19 -17.52 -65.58
C CYS A 10 6.48 -18.99 -65.91
N ILE A 11 7.27 -19.70 -65.11
CA ILE A 11 7.51 -21.14 -65.32
C ILE A 11 6.27 -21.95 -64.90
N ARG A 12 5.58 -21.59 -63.90
CA ARG A 12 4.31 -22.21 -63.46
C ARG A 12 3.25 -22.07 -64.54
N ASP A 13 3.07 -20.90 -65.13
CA ASP A 13 2.13 -20.71 -66.24
C ASP A 13 2.49 -21.55 -67.46
N ARG A 14 3.81 -21.67 -67.82
CA ARG A 14 4.26 -22.53 -68.92
C ARG A 14 4.05 -24.01 -68.60
N TYR A 15 4.22 -24.45 -67.35
CA TYR A 15 3.95 -25.81 -66.94
C TYR A 15 2.48 -26.14 -67.08
N GLU A 16 1.59 -25.27 -66.67
CA GLU A 16 0.13 -25.44 -66.82
C GLU A 16 -0.29 -25.57 -68.31
N GLN A 17 0.48 -24.88 -69.19
CA GLN A 17 0.30 -24.97 -70.66
C GLN A 17 1.04 -26.12 -71.31
N ASN A 18 1.65 -27.07 -70.54
CA ASN A 18 2.51 -28.16 -70.97
C ASN A 18 3.75 -27.69 -71.78
N ALA A 19 4.24 -26.46 -71.53
CA ALA A 19 5.38 -25.84 -72.24
C ALA A 19 6.68 -25.79 -71.38
N ALA A 20 6.63 -26.33 -70.13
CA ALA A 20 7.79 -26.54 -69.26
C ALA A 20 7.74 -27.94 -68.60
N SER A 21 8.90 -28.48 -68.21
CA SER A 21 8.97 -29.76 -67.49
C SER A 21 8.68 -29.60 -65.99
N GLN A 22 8.31 -30.67 -65.34
CA GLN A 22 8.12 -30.72 -63.86
C GLN A 22 9.45 -30.30 -63.16
N LEU A 23 10.58 -30.77 -63.68
CA LEU A 23 11.90 -30.45 -63.11
C LEU A 23 12.19 -28.91 -63.15
N ASP A 24 11.79 -28.24 -64.24
CA ASP A 24 11.99 -26.80 -64.36
C ASP A 24 11.11 -26.03 -63.33
N LEU A 25 9.90 -26.52 -63.10
CA LEU A 25 9.01 -25.94 -62.09
C LEU A 25 9.58 -26.14 -60.67
N ASP A 26 9.98 -27.38 -60.33
CA ASP A 26 10.57 -27.68 -59.03
C ASP A 26 11.81 -26.88 -58.72
N ASN A 27 12.72 -26.72 -59.74
CA ASN A 27 13.90 -25.89 -59.62
C ASN A 27 13.58 -24.40 -59.43
N ALA A 28 12.53 -23.88 -60.09
CA ALA A 28 12.12 -22.50 -59.94
C ALA A 28 11.52 -22.24 -58.54
N ILE A 29 10.70 -23.19 -58.04
CA ILE A 29 10.14 -23.15 -56.69
C ILE A 29 11.27 -23.18 -55.65
N ALA A 30 12.23 -24.13 -55.76
CA ALA A 30 13.36 -24.23 -54.84
C ALA A 30 14.23 -22.95 -54.85
N SER A 31 14.46 -22.36 -56.01
CA SER A 31 15.20 -21.10 -56.12
C SER A 31 14.44 -19.92 -55.47
N TYR A 32 13.12 -19.87 -55.62
CA TYR A 32 12.29 -18.87 -54.99
C TYR A 32 12.28 -19.02 -53.46
N GLU A 33 12.05 -20.26 -52.96
CA GLU A 33 12.06 -20.54 -51.52
C GLU A 33 13.43 -20.21 -50.89
N SER A 34 14.51 -20.56 -51.57
CA SER A 34 15.85 -20.19 -51.11
C SER A 34 16.04 -18.65 -51.02
N ALA A 35 15.58 -17.93 -52.03
CA ALA A 35 15.67 -16.46 -52.02
C ALA A 35 14.81 -15.82 -50.95
N VAL A 36 13.61 -16.38 -50.66
CA VAL A 36 12.78 -15.93 -49.58
C VAL A 36 13.48 -16.20 -48.23
N ALA A 37 14.07 -17.36 -48.04
CA ALA A 37 14.85 -17.67 -46.84
C ALA A 37 16.01 -16.71 -46.62
N ASP A 38 16.74 -16.37 -47.68
CA ASP A 38 17.88 -15.40 -47.64
C ASP A 38 17.40 -14.00 -47.21
N VAL A 39 16.22 -13.58 -47.67
CA VAL A 39 15.62 -12.32 -47.20
C VAL A 39 15.31 -12.37 -45.74
N VAL A 40 14.68 -13.43 -45.22
CA VAL A 40 14.35 -13.61 -43.79
C VAL A 40 15.62 -13.60 -42.93
N VAL A 41 16.72 -14.24 -43.38
CA VAL A 41 18.02 -14.21 -42.69
C VAL A 41 18.55 -12.78 -42.63
N SER A 42 18.54 -12.05 -43.76
CA SER A 42 19.03 -10.67 -43.83
C SER A 42 18.20 -9.71 -42.95
N GLU A 43 16.88 -9.89 -42.86
CA GLU A 43 16.03 -9.12 -41.96
C GLU A 43 16.35 -9.44 -40.49
N ALA A 44 16.60 -10.69 -40.13
CA ALA A 44 17.03 -11.07 -38.79
C ALA A 44 18.39 -10.44 -38.42
N ASP A 45 19.35 -10.44 -39.34
CA ASP A 45 20.66 -9.81 -39.15
C ASP A 45 20.53 -8.29 -38.97
N LEU A 46 19.65 -7.63 -39.74
CA LEU A 46 19.34 -6.21 -39.57
C LEU A 46 18.77 -5.94 -38.18
N THR A 47 17.77 -6.73 -37.76
CA THR A 47 17.14 -6.60 -36.43
C THR A 47 18.19 -6.76 -35.32
N GLN A 48 19.09 -7.73 -35.46
CA GLN A 48 20.19 -7.92 -34.51
C GLN A 48 21.12 -6.72 -34.44
N ALA A 49 21.50 -6.16 -35.60
CA ALA A 49 22.35 -4.99 -35.66
C ALA A 49 21.67 -3.74 -35.05
N GLU A 50 20.37 -3.56 -35.27
CA GLU A 50 19.58 -2.49 -34.66
C GLU A 50 19.51 -2.62 -33.15
N MET A 51 19.33 -3.85 -32.62
CA MET A 51 19.36 -4.11 -31.16
C MET A 51 20.73 -3.74 -30.56
N ILE A 52 21.83 -4.13 -31.22
CA ILE A 52 23.19 -3.80 -30.76
C ILE A 52 23.40 -2.28 -30.76
N LEU A 53 22.93 -1.59 -31.77
CA LEU A 53 22.95 -0.14 -31.81
C LEU A 53 22.12 0.47 -30.70
N GLY A 54 20.92 -0.08 -30.42
CA GLY A 54 20.05 0.34 -29.34
C GLY A 54 20.71 0.28 -27.95
N TYR A 55 21.55 -0.73 -27.71
CA TYR A 55 22.28 -0.87 -26.43
C TYR A 55 23.37 0.22 -26.23
N THR A 56 23.75 0.93 -27.26
CA THR A 56 24.68 2.06 -27.10
C THR A 56 24.07 3.31 -26.50
N THR A 57 22.72 3.38 -26.46
CA THR A 57 21.98 4.49 -25.87
C THR A 57 21.14 3.98 -24.72
N VAL A 58 21.64 4.16 -23.49
CA VAL A 58 20.97 3.72 -22.28
C VAL A 58 20.02 4.82 -21.76
N GLN A 59 18.74 4.55 -21.73
CA GLN A 59 17.72 5.47 -21.23
C GLN A 59 17.04 4.89 -19.98
N SER A 60 16.65 5.79 -19.06
CA SER A 60 15.85 5.39 -17.90
C SER A 60 14.42 5.06 -18.34
N PRO A 61 13.86 3.88 -17.92
CA PRO A 61 12.46 3.53 -18.20
C PRO A 61 11.45 4.32 -17.34
N ILE A 62 11.94 5.00 -16.29
CA ILE A 62 11.12 5.79 -15.37
C ILE A 62 11.66 7.21 -15.25
N SER A 63 10.76 8.17 -14.99
CA SER A 63 11.13 9.53 -14.61
C SER A 63 11.43 9.57 -13.10
N GLY A 64 12.50 10.26 -12.70
CA GLY A 64 12.89 10.35 -11.31
C GLY A 64 14.24 11.02 -11.12
N TYR A 65 14.73 10.97 -9.90
CA TYR A 65 16.04 11.50 -9.54
C TYR A 65 17.11 10.44 -9.72
N ILE A 66 18.20 10.83 -10.39
CA ILE A 66 19.36 9.97 -10.55
C ILE A 66 20.20 10.01 -9.26
N SER A 67 20.60 8.85 -8.78
CA SER A 67 21.54 8.70 -7.68
C SER A 67 22.98 8.88 -8.15
N GLU A 68 23.93 8.46 -7.34
CA GLU A 68 25.35 8.52 -7.69
C GLU A 68 25.68 7.70 -8.95
N ARG A 69 26.70 8.17 -9.67
CA ARG A 69 27.23 7.47 -10.83
C ARG A 69 28.12 6.32 -10.39
N ASN A 70 27.82 5.10 -10.83
CA ASN A 70 28.58 3.89 -10.48
C ASN A 70 29.66 3.52 -11.51
N ALA A 71 29.64 4.13 -12.68
CA ALA A 71 30.60 3.89 -13.74
C ALA A 71 31.12 5.22 -14.31
N ASP A 72 32.43 5.37 -14.41
CA ASP A 72 33.08 6.53 -14.99
C ASP A 72 33.30 6.39 -16.52
N ILE A 73 33.54 7.52 -17.17
CA ILE A 73 33.89 7.54 -18.60
C ILE A 73 35.16 6.73 -18.80
N GLY A 74 35.13 5.78 -19.72
CA GLY A 74 36.21 4.83 -19.98
C GLY A 74 36.10 3.50 -19.26
N THR A 75 35.10 3.34 -18.35
CA THR A 75 34.83 2.04 -17.71
C THR A 75 34.12 1.10 -18.69
N LEU A 76 34.62 -0.13 -18.80
CA LEU A 76 33.98 -1.17 -19.60
C LEU A 76 32.65 -1.58 -18.88
N VAL A 77 31.55 -1.43 -19.61
CA VAL A 77 30.19 -1.81 -19.13
C VAL A 77 29.58 -2.81 -20.10
N GLY A 78 28.76 -3.70 -19.60
CA GLY A 78 28.08 -4.72 -20.39
C GLY A 78 28.29 -6.15 -19.88
N PRO A 79 27.99 -7.17 -20.68
CA PRO A 79 28.18 -8.58 -20.30
C PRO A 79 29.65 -8.85 -19.92
N GLY A 80 29.89 -9.24 -18.66
CA GLY A 80 31.23 -9.50 -18.13
C GLY A 80 31.91 -8.31 -17.45
N GLY A 81 31.28 -7.10 -17.42
CA GLY A 81 31.77 -5.91 -16.73
C GLY A 81 30.80 -5.39 -15.68
N LYS A 82 31.00 -4.15 -15.20
CA LYS A 82 30.03 -3.46 -14.35
C LYS A 82 28.74 -3.16 -15.13
N SER A 83 27.61 -3.69 -14.70
CA SER A 83 26.33 -3.47 -15.35
C SER A 83 25.55 -2.29 -14.76
N LEU A 84 25.78 -1.95 -13.48
CA LEU A 84 25.11 -0.84 -12.79
C LEU A 84 25.79 0.48 -13.16
N LEU A 85 25.09 1.33 -13.91
CA LEU A 85 25.56 2.66 -14.29
C LEU A 85 25.16 3.72 -13.28
N ALA A 86 23.88 3.76 -12.95
CA ALA A 86 23.28 4.65 -11.98
C ALA A 86 21.94 4.07 -11.52
N THR A 87 21.44 4.52 -10.39
CA THR A 87 20.11 4.19 -9.91
C THR A 87 19.19 5.40 -10.10
N VAL A 88 18.00 5.19 -10.66
CA VAL A 88 16.97 6.23 -10.77
C VAL A 88 15.88 5.93 -9.77
N VAL A 89 15.57 6.90 -8.94
CA VAL A 89 14.58 6.79 -7.87
C VAL A 89 13.39 7.68 -8.16
N LYS A 90 12.20 7.10 -8.19
CA LYS A 90 10.95 7.83 -8.26
C LYS A 90 10.53 8.20 -6.84
N SER A 91 10.42 9.50 -6.54
CA SER A 91 10.18 10.00 -5.18
C SER A 91 8.92 10.85 -5.03
N ASP A 92 8.14 11.05 -6.09
CA ASP A 92 6.84 11.73 -6.08
C ASP A 92 5.75 10.94 -5.31
N THR A 93 5.91 9.62 -5.29
CA THR A 93 5.07 8.70 -4.52
C THR A 93 5.99 7.69 -3.86
N VAL A 94 5.87 7.53 -2.55
CA VAL A 94 6.68 6.59 -1.77
C VAL A 94 5.83 5.45 -1.24
N ARG A 95 6.45 4.28 -1.09
CA ARG A 95 5.86 3.12 -0.46
C ARG A 95 6.36 3.03 0.96
N VAL A 96 5.43 2.86 1.89
CA VAL A 96 5.71 2.70 3.32
C VAL A 96 5.37 1.27 3.69
N ASP A 97 6.40 0.49 4.00
CA ASP A 97 6.26 -0.90 4.42
C ASP A 97 6.33 -0.96 5.96
N PHE A 98 5.36 -1.63 6.56
CA PHE A 98 5.30 -1.82 8.01
C PHE A 98 4.71 -3.19 8.35
N SER A 99 4.99 -3.68 9.56
CA SER A 99 4.49 -4.98 10.03
C SER A 99 3.28 -4.79 10.93
N MET A 100 2.28 -5.66 10.76
CA MET A 100 1.07 -5.71 11.58
C MET A 100 0.94 -7.08 12.23
N THR A 101 0.44 -7.14 13.48
CA THR A 101 0.23 -8.42 14.17
C THR A 101 -1.01 -9.15 13.64
N ALA A 102 -0.97 -10.48 13.64
CA ALA A 102 -2.12 -11.30 13.26
C ALA A 102 -3.36 -11.02 14.16
N LEU A 103 -3.14 -10.64 15.41
CA LEU A 103 -4.23 -10.28 16.34
C LEU A 103 -4.94 -9.00 15.91
N ASP A 104 -4.20 -7.96 15.53
CA ASP A 104 -4.78 -6.69 15.08
C ASP A 104 -5.51 -6.87 13.76
N TYR A 105 -5.00 -7.75 12.88
CA TYR A 105 -5.71 -8.14 11.66
C TYR A 105 -7.06 -8.81 11.97
N LEU A 106 -7.09 -9.77 12.89
CA LEU A 106 -8.33 -10.45 13.26
C LEU A 106 -9.35 -9.46 13.86
N ARG A 107 -8.88 -8.52 14.68
CA ARG A 107 -9.72 -7.43 15.23
C ARG A 107 -10.27 -6.54 14.13
N SER A 108 -9.45 -6.16 13.15
CA SER A 108 -9.90 -5.35 12.01
C SER A 108 -10.90 -6.10 11.15
N LYS A 109 -10.65 -7.39 10.89
CA LYS A 109 -11.56 -8.25 10.11
C LYS A 109 -12.89 -8.49 10.81
N ALA A 110 -12.92 -8.67 12.14
CA ALA A 110 -14.14 -8.77 12.92
C ALA A 110 -15.04 -7.53 12.79
N ARG A 111 -14.45 -6.38 12.44
CA ARG A 111 -15.14 -5.11 12.14
C ARG A 111 -15.35 -4.87 10.63
N ASN A 112 -15.22 -5.91 9.80
CA ASN A 112 -15.33 -5.86 8.34
C ASN A 112 -14.33 -4.89 7.65
N VAL A 113 -13.16 -4.64 8.23
CA VAL A 113 -12.10 -3.87 7.57
C VAL A 113 -11.27 -4.80 6.71
N ASN A 114 -11.32 -4.62 5.40
CA ASN A 114 -10.47 -5.32 4.45
C ASN A 114 -9.27 -4.43 4.11
N LEU A 115 -8.07 -4.88 4.48
CA LEU A 115 -6.82 -4.21 4.12
C LEU A 115 -6.48 -4.55 2.66
N GLY A 116 -6.07 -3.56 1.89
CA GLY A 116 -5.63 -3.75 0.50
C GLY A 116 -6.74 -3.87 -0.55
N HIS A 117 -8.02 -3.76 -0.18
CA HIS A 117 -9.14 -3.74 -1.12
C HIS A 117 -10.02 -2.52 -0.88
N LYS A 118 -10.31 -1.76 -1.95
CA LYS A 118 -11.33 -0.70 -1.91
C LYS A 118 -12.69 -1.32 -1.65
N ASP A 119 -13.33 -0.92 -0.57
CA ASP A 119 -14.69 -1.32 -0.27
C ASP A 119 -15.64 -0.19 -0.67
N SER A 120 -16.40 -0.41 -1.75
CA SER A 120 -17.38 0.57 -2.27
C SER A 120 -18.55 0.83 -1.31
N THR A 121 -18.71 0.03 -0.27
CA THR A 121 -19.78 0.18 0.73
C THR A 121 -19.40 1.15 1.86
N ARG A 122 -18.12 1.51 1.97
CA ARG A 122 -17.60 2.41 3.00
C ARG A 122 -17.40 3.82 2.47
N LYS A 123 -17.56 4.78 3.37
CA LYS A 123 -17.29 6.20 3.10
C LYS A 123 -15.81 6.57 3.24
N TRP A 124 -14.97 5.66 3.73
CA TRP A 124 -13.55 5.91 3.98
C TRP A 124 -12.75 4.60 3.81
N ASP A 125 -11.49 4.74 3.38
CA ASP A 125 -10.53 3.64 3.25
C ASP A 125 -9.52 3.69 4.42
N PRO A 126 -8.98 2.54 4.86
CA PRO A 126 -7.89 2.51 5.84
C PRO A 126 -6.71 3.34 5.37
N TYR A 127 -6.25 4.26 6.20
CA TYR A 127 -5.13 5.13 5.86
C TYR A 127 -4.07 5.14 6.95
N ILE A 128 -2.88 5.51 6.55
CA ILE A 128 -1.76 5.72 7.45
C ILE A 128 -1.42 7.20 7.57
N THR A 129 -0.95 7.58 8.75
CA THR A 129 -0.24 8.83 8.99
C THR A 129 1.18 8.48 9.40
N VAL A 130 2.12 9.30 8.94
CA VAL A 130 3.54 9.10 9.21
C VAL A 130 4.05 10.23 10.08
N THR A 131 4.83 9.87 11.09
CA THR A 131 5.60 10.81 11.90
C THR A 131 7.08 10.67 11.51
N LEU A 132 7.68 11.78 11.14
CA LEU A 132 9.08 11.85 10.75
C LEU A 132 10.03 11.63 11.94
N ALA A 133 11.32 11.48 11.69
CA ALA A 133 12.32 11.24 12.72
C ALA A 133 12.48 12.42 13.71
N ASP A 134 12.17 13.63 13.28
CA ASP A 134 12.17 14.87 14.10
C ASP A 134 10.92 15.00 15.00
N GLY A 135 9.94 14.09 14.85
CA GLY A 135 8.67 14.12 15.56
C GLY A 135 7.56 14.91 14.84
N ALA A 136 7.85 15.55 13.71
CA ALA A 136 6.85 16.26 12.93
C ALA A 136 5.89 15.27 12.25
N GLN A 137 4.61 15.61 12.21
CA GLN A 137 3.63 14.84 11.46
C GLN A 137 3.72 15.18 9.97
N TYR A 138 3.77 14.13 9.14
CA TYR A 138 3.72 14.30 7.69
C TYR A 138 2.30 14.72 7.26
N PRO A 139 2.14 15.79 6.44
CA PRO A 139 0.84 16.40 6.18
C PRO A 139 -0.09 15.54 5.31
N TYR A 140 0.47 14.61 4.54
CA TYR A 140 -0.31 13.76 3.63
C TYR A 140 -0.61 12.41 4.28
N ARG A 141 -1.72 11.81 3.84
CA ARG A 141 -2.14 10.47 4.28
C ARG A 141 -1.76 9.45 3.23
N GLY A 142 -1.32 8.28 3.65
CA GLY A 142 -1.08 7.14 2.78
C GLY A 142 -2.27 6.18 2.79
N LEU A 143 -2.58 5.60 1.64
CA LEU A 143 -3.61 4.57 1.52
C LEU A 143 -2.97 3.19 1.52
N VAL A 144 -3.57 2.25 2.26
CA VAL A 144 -3.12 0.86 2.27
C VAL A 144 -3.48 0.22 0.93
N ASP A 145 -2.47 -0.20 0.18
CA ASP A 145 -2.62 -0.82 -1.15
C ASP A 145 -2.40 -2.34 -1.12
N PHE A 146 -1.65 -2.84 -0.15
CA PHE A 146 -1.33 -4.26 -0.06
C PHE A 146 -1.19 -4.72 1.40
N ALA A 147 -1.68 -5.93 1.66
CA ALA A 147 -1.45 -6.66 2.91
C ALA A 147 -1.07 -8.11 2.55
N ASP A 148 0.05 -8.58 3.06
CA ASP A 148 0.54 -9.92 2.79
C ASP A 148 -0.43 -10.95 3.38
N PRO A 149 -0.90 -11.93 2.61
CA PRO A 149 -1.76 -13.01 3.13
C PRO A 149 -1.01 -14.00 4.02
N GLN A 150 0.31 -13.95 4.05
CA GLN A 150 1.16 -14.86 4.81
C GLN A 150 1.68 -14.19 6.09
N VAL A 151 1.51 -14.87 7.21
CA VAL A 151 2.07 -14.46 8.51
C VAL A 151 3.45 -15.11 8.68
N ASP A 152 4.43 -14.34 9.07
CA ASP A 152 5.74 -14.85 9.48
C ASP A 152 5.59 -15.62 10.81
N PRO A 153 5.88 -16.93 10.84
CA PRO A 153 5.71 -17.75 12.03
C PRO A 153 6.69 -17.41 13.15
N GLN A 154 7.79 -16.73 12.87
CA GLN A 154 8.79 -16.35 13.88
C GLN A 154 8.37 -15.10 14.65
N THR A 155 7.75 -14.13 13.97
CA THR A 155 7.36 -12.84 14.54
C THR A 155 5.88 -12.75 14.85
N GLY A 156 5.04 -13.59 14.22
CA GLY A 156 3.59 -13.53 14.33
C GLY A 156 2.99 -12.29 13.63
N THR A 157 3.76 -11.67 12.74
CA THR A 157 3.37 -10.46 12.00
C THR A 157 3.34 -10.74 10.50
N PHE A 158 2.66 -9.88 9.77
CA PHE A 158 2.66 -9.87 8.31
C PHE A 158 2.95 -8.45 7.80
N SER A 159 3.44 -8.38 6.57
CA SER A 159 3.80 -7.10 5.94
C SER A 159 2.56 -6.41 5.39
N VAL A 160 2.46 -5.11 5.66
CA VAL A 160 1.44 -4.23 5.10
C VAL A 160 2.17 -3.09 4.39
N ARG A 161 1.66 -2.72 3.22
CA ARG A 161 2.21 -1.64 2.43
C ARG A 161 1.16 -0.57 2.18
N ALA A 162 1.58 0.67 2.29
CA ALA A 162 0.75 1.80 1.92
C ALA A 162 1.48 2.69 0.92
N GLU A 163 0.73 3.24 0.00
CA GLU A 163 1.21 4.23 -0.95
C GLU A 163 0.90 5.63 -0.43
N MET A 164 1.90 6.50 -0.44
CA MET A 164 1.84 7.85 0.11
C MET A 164 2.33 8.87 -0.90
N PRO A 165 1.58 9.95 -1.19
CA PRO A 165 2.04 11.03 -2.03
C PRO A 165 3.20 11.78 -1.36
N ASN A 166 4.20 12.15 -2.13
CA ASN A 166 5.38 12.88 -1.66
C ASN A 166 5.76 14.03 -2.61
N PRO A 167 4.86 15.01 -2.79
CA PRO A 167 5.09 16.11 -3.74
C PRO A 167 6.29 16.98 -3.36
N ASP A 168 6.55 17.14 -2.07
CA ASP A 168 7.63 17.98 -1.54
C ASP A 168 8.96 17.21 -1.40
N HIS A 169 9.00 15.93 -1.77
CA HIS A 169 10.17 15.04 -1.69
C HIS A 169 10.84 14.97 -0.31
N ILE A 170 10.05 15.17 0.77
CA ILE A 170 10.53 15.15 2.16
C ILE A 170 10.86 13.71 2.59
N LEU A 171 10.04 12.75 2.14
CA LEU A 171 10.27 11.33 2.44
C LEU A 171 11.31 10.77 1.47
N LEU A 172 12.38 10.23 2.04
CA LEU A 172 13.45 9.60 1.28
C LEU A 172 13.33 8.07 1.37
N PRO A 173 13.54 7.34 0.27
CA PRO A 173 13.62 5.88 0.30
C PRO A 173 14.71 5.40 1.26
N GLY A 174 14.39 4.38 2.07
CA GLY A 174 15.29 3.86 3.10
C GLY A 174 15.20 4.59 4.45
N GLN A 175 14.37 5.61 4.58
CA GLN A 175 14.16 6.32 5.84
C GLN A 175 13.23 5.53 6.79
N PHE A 176 13.57 5.48 8.07
CA PHE A 176 12.69 4.94 9.11
C PHE A 176 11.73 6.01 9.61
N THR A 177 10.47 5.65 9.72
CA THR A 177 9.40 6.54 10.18
C THR A 177 8.48 5.81 11.15
N LYS A 178 7.75 6.55 11.99
CA LYS A 178 6.69 5.96 12.81
C LYS A 178 5.37 6.02 12.03
N VAL A 179 4.74 4.87 11.86
CA VAL A 179 3.47 4.73 11.15
C VAL A 179 2.35 4.55 12.14
N LYS A 180 1.30 5.34 11.99
CA LYS A 180 0.03 5.18 12.70
C LYS A 180 -1.04 4.80 11.69
N LEU A 181 -1.53 3.57 11.79
CA LEU A 181 -2.57 3.03 10.92
C LEU A 181 -3.95 3.28 11.53
N LEU A 182 -4.84 3.93 10.79
CA LEU A 182 -6.24 4.05 11.13
C LEU A 182 -7.00 2.89 10.49
N LEU A 183 -7.48 1.98 11.32
CA LEU A 183 -8.18 0.77 10.88
C LEU A 183 -9.69 0.92 10.88
N ASP A 184 -10.23 1.72 11.80
CA ASP A 184 -11.67 1.83 11.97
C ASP A 184 -12.07 3.19 12.56
N VAL A 185 -13.24 3.67 12.19
CA VAL A 185 -13.86 4.87 12.72
C VAL A 185 -15.22 4.51 13.30
N LEU A 186 -15.35 4.62 14.59
CA LEU A 186 -16.61 4.38 15.30
C LEU A 186 -17.39 5.69 15.38
N GLU A 187 -18.30 5.93 14.43
CA GLU A 187 -19.05 7.19 14.33
C GLU A 187 -19.94 7.51 15.54
N ARG A 188 -20.27 6.52 16.38
CA ARG A 188 -21.17 6.66 17.55
C ARG A 188 -20.63 5.93 18.78
N ALA A 189 -19.35 6.03 19.03
CA ALA A 189 -18.73 5.43 20.20
C ALA A 189 -19.09 6.24 21.46
N VAL A 190 -19.47 5.55 22.52
CA VAL A 190 -19.57 6.14 23.85
C VAL A 190 -18.15 6.21 24.41
N VAL A 191 -17.69 7.42 24.71
CA VAL A 191 -16.33 7.70 25.16
C VAL A 191 -16.36 8.16 26.61
N VAL A 192 -15.53 7.57 27.45
CA VAL A 192 -15.46 7.84 28.88
C VAL A 192 -14.02 8.25 29.25
N PRO A 193 -13.83 9.36 29.99
CA PRO A 193 -12.50 9.75 30.47
C PRO A 193 -11.88 8.65 31.35
N LYS A 194 -10.57 8.42 31.23
CA LYS A 194 -9.84 7.45 32.08
C LYS A 194 -10.08 7.67 33.56
N LYS A 195 -10.20 8.93 33.99
CA LYS A 195 -10.46 9.32 35.38
C LYS A 195 -11.80 8.78 35.93
N ALA A 196 -12.78 8.51 35.06
CA ALA A 196 -14.11 7.99 35.47
C ALA A 196 -14.18 6.46 35.53
N LEU A 197 -13.16 5.77 35.03
CA LEU A 197 -13.12 4.31 34.97
C LEU A 197 -12.45 3.73 36.22
N ILE A 198 -13.13 2.81 36.88
CA ILE A 198 -12.65 2.11 38.07
C ILE A 198 -12.35 0.68 37.66
N ILE A 199 -11.09 0.31 37.75
CA ILE A 199 -10.63 -1.05 37.43
C ILE A 199 -10.51 -1.84 38.74
N GLU A 200 -11.31 -2.89 38.86
CA GLU A 200 -11.30 -3.81 40.00
C GLU A 200 -11.05 -5.26 39.54
N LYS A 201 -10.86 -6.19 40.50
CA LYS A 201 -10.58 -7.61 40.19
C LYS A 201 -11.65 -8.31 39.31
N GLY A 202 -12.83 -7.72 39.14
CA GLY A 202 -13.94 -8.24 38.32
C GLY A 202 -14.12 -7.55 36.96
N GLY A 203 -13.32 -6.54 36.65
CA GLY A 203 -13.42 -5.77 35.40
C GLY A 203 -13.48 -4.26 35.59
N ALA A 204 -13.97 -3.57 34.58
CA ALA A 204 -14.09 -2.12 34.58
C ALA A 204 -15.51 -1.68 34.98
N TYR A 205 -15.59 -0.66 35.82
CA TYR A 205 -16.85 -0.13 36.34
C TYR A 205 -16.87 1.38 36.19
N VAL A 206 -18.08 1.92 36.04
CA VAL A 206 -18.34 3.37 36.09
C VAL A 206 -19.49 3.64 37.08
N PHE A 207 -19.48 4.81 37.70
CA PHE A 207 -20.61 5.30 38.44
C PHE A 207 -21.49 6.15 37.54
N VAL A 208 -22.73 5.71 37.31
CA VAL A 208 -23.76 6.40 36.55
C VAL A 208 -24.71 7.09 37.51
N VAL A 209 -25.00 8.37 37.29
CA VAL A 209 -25.99 9.12 38.06
C VAL A 209 -27.33 9.06 37.35
N ARG A 210 -28.30 8.45 37.98
CA ARG A 210 -29.66 8.38 37.45
C ARG A 210 -30.39 9.74 37.60
N ARG A 211 -31.53 9.87 36.93
CA ARG A 211 -32.38 11.09 36.99
C ARG A 211 -32.88 11.43 38.39
N ASP A 212 -32.97 10.44 39.28
CA ASP A 212 -33.35 10.57 40.69
C ASP A 212 -32.19 10.91 41.63
N SER A 213 -31.04 11.28 41.05
CA SER A 213 -29.78 11.58 41.74
C SER A 213 -29.20 10.42 42.54
N ILE A 214 -29.56 9.17 42.19
CA ILE A 214 -29.00 7.97 42.79
C ILE A 214 -27.85 7.45 41.91
N VAL A 215 -26.75 7.06 42.58
CA VAL A 215 -25.55 6.52 41.91
C VAL A 215 -25.69 5.02 41.74
N GLU A 216 -25.46 4.56 40.53
CA GLU A 216 -25.40 3.15 40.18
C GLU A 216 -23.98 2.76 39.73
N LYS A 217 -23.36 1.82 40.42
CA LYS A 217 -22.12 1.21 39.98
C LYS A 217 -22.46 0.20 38.88
N ARG A 218 -21.99 0.44 37.67
CA ARG A 218 -22.30 -0.38 36.51
C ARG A 218 -21.02 -0.94 35.88
N PHE A 219 -21.06 -2.22 35.53
CA PHE A 219 -20.02 -2.89 34.78
C PHE A 219 -20.03 -2.39 33.35
N VAL A 220 -18.84 -2.13 32.80
CA VAL A 220 -18.65 -1.69 31.41
C VAL A 220 -17.57 -2.54 30.73
N GLU A 221 -17.83 -2.89 29.48
CA GLU A 221 -16.84 -3.49 28.62
C GLU A 221 -16.09 -2.37 27.89
N THR A 222 -14.79 -2.24 28.16
CA THR A 222 -13.96 -1.22 27.56
C THR A 222 -13.32 -1.75 26.29
N GLY A 223 -13.40 -0.95 25.23
CA GLY A 223 -12.69 -1.13 23.97
C GLY A 223 -11.31 -0.45 23.98
N PRO A 224 -10.80 -0.10 22.79
CA PRO A 224 -9.51 0.55 22.65
C PRO A 224 -9.46 1.92 23.33
N GLU A 225 -8.27 2.27 23.76
CA GLU A 225 -7.94 3.58 24.31
C GLU A 225 -7.76 4.61 23.20
N THR A 226 -8.32 5.80 23.39
CA THR A 226 -8.18 6.93 22.45
C THR A 226 -7.75 8.18 23.23
N GLY A 227 -6.46 8.52 23.15
CA GLY A 227 -5.90 9.63 23.92
C GLY A 227 -6.11 9.44 25.43
N ASN A 228 -6.79 10.38 26.09
CA ASN A 228 -7.10 10.34 27.52
C ASN A 228 -8.44 9.67 27.84
N ASN A 229 -9.04 8.98 26.89
CA ASN A 229 -10.37 8.38 27.02
C ASN A 229 -10.36 6.90 26.66
N PHE A 230 -11.35 6.15 27.17
CA PHE A 230 -11.67 4.78 26.74
C PHE A 230 -12.98 4.76 25.95
N ILE A 231 -13.02 3.98 24.90
CA ILE A 231 -14.26 3.63 24.21
C ILE A 231 -14.98 2.57 25.06
N VAL A 232 -16.28 2.75 25.31
CA VAL A 232 -17.13 1.76 25.97
C VAL A 232 -17.94 1.02 24.92
N GLU A 233 -17.72 -0.30 24.82
CA GLU A 233 -18.41 -1.14 23.84
C GLU A 233 -19.79 -1.57 24.36
N ARG A 234 -19.89 -1.83 25.67
CA ARG A 234 -21.15 -2.24 26.33
C ARG A 234 -21.24 -1.72 27.75
N GLY A 235 -22.48 -1.55 28.23
CA GLY A 235 -22.78 -1.21 29.63
C GLY A 235 -23.08 0.26 29.84
N LEU A 236 -22.93 1.15 28.87
CA LEU A 236 -23.23 2.57 28.96
C LEU A 236 -24.02 3.03 27.74
N ALA A 237 -25.04 3.85 27.94
CA ALA A 237 -25.78 4.49 26.86
C ALA A 237 -25.28 5.92 26.63
N SER A 238 -25.52 6.43 25.40
CA SER A 238 -25.19 7.82 25.08
C SER A 238 -26.01 8.78 25.96
N TYR A 239 -25.38 9.87 26.40
CA TYR A 239 -25.97 10.92 27.24
C TYR A 239 -26.29 10.49 28.67
N GLU A 240 -25.76 9.40 29.17
CA GLU A 240 -25.84 9.09 30.62
C GLU A 240 -24.78 9.95 31.36
N ASN A 241 -25.18 10.46 32.52
CA ASN A 241 -24.28 11.21 33.39
C ASN A 241 -23.40 10.26 34.18
N ILE A 242 -22.09 10.41 34.06
CA ILE A 242 -21.09 9.61 34.77
C ILE A 242 -20.32 10.46 35.77
N VAL A 243 -19.88 9.84 36.86
CA VAL A 243 -19.04 10.50 37.86
C VAL A 243 -17.56 10.43 37.39
N VAL A 244 -16.94 11.56 37.21
CA VAL A 244 -15.52 11.67 36.81
C VAL A 244 -14.61 11.83 38.03
N GLU A 245 -15.08 12.55 39.07
CA GLU A 245 -14.32 12.85 40.29
C GLU A 245 -15.12 12.55 41.53
N GLY A 246 -14.45 12.23 42.63
CA GLY A 246 -15.08 11.98 43.93
C GLY A 246 -15.63 10.56 44.12
N TYR A 247 -15.41 9.65 43.19
CA TYR A 247 -15.94 8.28 43.20
C TYR A 247 -15.46 7.43 44.41
N HIS A 248 -14.36 7.78 45.06
CA HIS A 248 -13.83 7.06 46.25
C HIS A 248 -14.75 7.07 47.44
N LYS A 249 -15.70 8.02 47.47
CA LYS A 249 -16.66 8.16 48.57
C LYS A 249 -18.03 7.61 48.21
N LEU A 250 -18.19 7.07 46.99
CA LEU A 250 -19.47 6.64 46.50
C LEU A 250 -19.69 5.12 46.70
N THR A 251 -20.91 4.77 47.05
CA THR A 251 -21.39 3.41 47.07
C THR A 251 -22.64 3.29 46.21
N HIS A 252 -22.88 2.09 45.70
CA HIS A 252 -24.09 1.82 44.92
C HIS A 252 -25.36 2.18 45.71
N GLY A 253 -26.28 2.92 45.10
CA GLY A 253 -27.53 3.36 45.72
C GLY A 253 -27.44 4.66 46.52
N MET A 254 -26.29 5.30 46.62
CA MET A 254 -26.11 6.56 47.33
C MET A 254 -26.74 7.72 46.57
N LYS A 255 -27.41 8.63 47.27
CA LYS A 255 -27.94 9.86 46.70
C LYS A 255 -26.84 10.93 46.65
N VAL A 256 -26.65 11.56 45.50
CA VAL A 256 -25.61 12.57 45.27
C VAL A 256 -26.21 13.83 44.67
N GLU A 257 -25.54 14.93 44.89
CA GLU A 257 -25.80 16.19 44.20
C GLU A 257 -24.69 16.40 43.16
N PRO A 258 -25.01 16.25 41.86
CA PRO A 258 -24.01 16.40 40.81
C PRO A 258 -23.58 17.86 40.69
N VAL A 259 -22.29 18.10 40.78
CA VAL A 259 -21.64 19.40 40.48
C VAL A 259 -21.06 19.31 39.08
N ALA A 260 -21.34 20.29 38.24
CA ALA A 260 -20.75 20.35 36.92
C ALA A 260 -19.22 20.39 37.04
N PRO A 261 -18.49 19.66 36.18
CA PRO A 261 -17.04 19.71 36.17
C PRO A 261 -16.57 21.17 35.98
N ARG A 262 -15.59 21.61 36.76
CA ARG A 262 -14.85 22.83 36.41
C ARG A 262 -14.17 22.56 35.08
N GLU A 263 -14.44 23.36 34.08
CA GLU A 263 -13.67 23.39 32.86
C GLU A 263 -12.21 23.68 33.24
N GLU A 264 -11.37 22.64 33.31
CA GLU A 264 -9.93 22.85 33.19
C GLU A 264 -9.73 23.42 31.78
N GLU A 265 -9.32 24.68 31.71
CA GLU A 265 -8.91 25.34 30.48
C GLU A 265 -8.02 24.38 29.72
N ALA A 266 -8.48 23.94 28.56
CA ALA A 266 -7.71 23.11 27.64
C ALA A 266 -6.45 23.91 27.34
N ASN A 267 -5.33 23.41 27.85
CA ASN A 267 -4.01 23.98 27.55
C ASN A 267 -3.80 23.87 26.04
N PRO A 268 -3.68 24.97 25.29
CA PRO A 268 -3.62 24.92 23.81
C PRO A 268 -2.25 24.49 23.27
N GLU A 269 -1.41 23.85 24.07
CA GLU A 269 -0.03 23.48 23.71
C GLU A 269 0.14 21.99 23.32
N GLU A 270 -0.93 21.20 23.11
CA GLU A 270 -0.82 19.81 22.63
C GLU A 270 -1.69 19.61 21.37
N GLU A 271 -1.47 20.43 20.33
CA GLU A 271 -1.83 20.08 18.95
C GLU A 271 -0.63 19.64 18.12
#